data_801d2f7c46b190859b00aa4ea2b9d360
#
_entry.id   801d2f7c46b190859b00aa4ea2b9d360
#
_cell.length_a   1.000
_cell.length_b   1.000
_cell.length_c   1.000
_cell.angle_alpha   90.00
_cell.angle_beta   90.00
_cell.angle_gamma   90.00
#
_symmetry.space_group_name_H-M   'P 1'
#
loop_
_entity.id
_entity.type
_entity.pdbx_description
1 polymer ?
#
loop_
_entity_poly.entity_id
_entity_poly.type
_entity_poly.pdbx_seq_one_letter_code
_entity_poly.pdbx_strand_id
1 'polypeptide(L)'
;DHRRAMKGAAMPSTLFRNLRLFDGSTPNLIEGAEVLVEGGTIAEVSDRPIRHDGAHVIDLGGRTLMPGLIDAHYHAYAADANIGRLDLMPRSLMALHARRFLEASLSRGFTTIRDVGGADFGLAVACESGLIDGPRLLFCGRALSPTGGHGDSRPNAWLEQFCGCCAPALSIGVIADGVDEVRRAIRAELKRGAHAIKIMASGGVASPSDPIWTLQYSDEEIATAVWETKAWRTYVVAHAYTPEAITRAVSLGVRSIEHANLIDESTAALMAEKGAFAVPTLVTYDALDKDGPAMGLPKESQEKLKVVRAAGLKSLEILKS
;
A
#
# COMPACT_ATOMS: atom_id res chain seq x y z
N ASP A 1 -12.86 12.73 21.14
CA ASP A 1 -12.12 13.35 22.28
C ASP A 1 -11.69 12.33 23.35
N HIS A 2 -11.50 11.07 22.96
CA HIS A 2 -11.01 10.04 23.90
C HIS A 2 -9.57 10.27 24.35
N ARG A 3 -8.73 10.93 23.53
CA ARG A 3 -7.35 11.30 23.94
C ARG A 3 -7.30 12.43 24.99
N ARG A 4 -8.37 13.18 25.19
CA ARG A 4 -8.43 14.25 26.20
C ARG A 4 -8.79 13.79 27.62
N ALA A 5 -9.39 12.61 27.76
CA ALA A 5 -9.81 12.08 29.06
C ALA A 5 -8.68 11.40 29.86
N MET A 6 -7.50 11.15 29.26
CA MET A 6 -6.35 10.50 29.94
C MET A 6 -5.25 11.49 30.39
N LYS A 7 -5.52 12.78 30.47
CA LYS A 7 -4.60 13.76 31.08
C LYS A 7 -4.69 13.69 32.60
N GLY A 8 -3.95 12.74 33.19
CA GLY A 8 -3.82 12.64 34.66
C GLY A 8 -3.37 11.29 35.20
N ALA A 9 -3.51 10.20 34.43
CA ALA A 9 -2.89 8.93 34.78
C ALA A 9 -1.47 8.89 34.19
N ALA A 10 -0.46 8.54 35.00
CA ALA A 10 0.87 8.25 34.49
C ALA A 10 0.73 7.20 33.38
N MET A 11 1.24 7.49 32.19
CA MET A 11 1.21 6.55 31.07
C MET A 11 1.97 5.29 31.49
N PRO A 12 1.41 4.10 31.28
CA PRO A 12 2.07 2.86 31.71
C PRO A 12 3.43 2.72 31.05
N SER A 13 4.44 2.47 31.85
CA SER A 13 5.79 2.12 31.37
C SER A 13 5.91 0.62 31.24
N THR A 14 6.50 0.15 30.17
CA THR A 14 6.78 -1.27 29.93
C THR A 14 8.25 -1.48 29.67
N LEU A 15 8.88 -2.40 30.40
CA LEU A 15 10.27 -2.77 30.24
C LEU A 15 10.36 -4.20 29.70
N PHE A 16 10.88 -4.32 28.48
CA PHE A 16 11.15 -5.60 27.85
C PHE A 16 12.58 -6.05 28.21
N ARG A 17 12.71 -7.28 28.70
CA ARG A 17 13.97 -7.89 29.16
C ARG A 17 14.23 -9.24 28.53
N ASN A 18 15.46 -9.74 28.68
CA ASN A 18 15.88 -11.07 28.23
C ASN A 18 15.53 -11.29 26.77
N LEU A 19 16.05 -10.40 25.91
CA LEU A 19 15.74 -10.37 24.49
C LEU A 19 17.00 -10.21 23.62
N ARG A 20 16.84 -10.56 22.36
CA ARG A 20 17.73 -10.13 21.28
C ARG A 20 17.06 -8.99 20.55
N LEU A 21 17.75 -7.90 20.31
CA LEU A 21 17.16 -6.74 19.61
C LEU A 21 17.66 -6.70 18.17
N PHE A 22 16.73 -6.66 17.23
CA PHE A 22 16.93 -6.22 15.86
C PHE A 22 16.39 -4.81 15.72
N ASP A 23 17.25 -3.81 15.59
CA ASP A 23 16.85 -2.40 15.51
C ASP A 23 16.54 -1.91 14.07
N GLY A 24 16.88 -2.75 13.06
CA GLY A 24 16.68 -2.45 11.65
C GLY A 24 17.77 -1.57 11.04
N SER A 25 18.77 -1.14 11.79
CA SER A 25 19.88 -0.32 11.28
C SER A 25 21.03 -1.16 10.72
N THR A 26 21.22 -2.35 11.28
CA THR A 26 22.23 -3.32 10.84
C THR A 26 21.62 -4.73 10.76
N PRO A 27 22.24 -5.68 10.04
CA PRO A 27 21.78 -7.07 10.01
C PRO A 27 22.07 -7.84 11.32
N ASN A 28 22.79 -7.25 12.25
CA ASN A 28 23.23 -7.91 13.48
C ASN A 28 22.18 -7.75 14.59
N LEU A 29 22.10 -8.78 15.45
CA LEU A 29 21.29 -8.73 16.67
C LEU A 29 22.13 -8.20 17.84
N ILE A 30 21.52 -7.39 18.69
CA ILE A 30 22.10 -6.96 19.97
C ILE A 30 21.62 -7.94 21.04
N GLU A 31 22.53 -8.74 21.57
CA GLU A 31 22.24 -9.75 22.58
C GLU A 31 22.08 -9.10 23.97
N GLY A 32 21.11 -9.62 24.76
CA GLY A 32 20.90 -9.18 26.14
C GLY A 32 20.39 -7.76 26.28
N ALA A 33 19.85 -7.18 25.22
CA ALA A 33 19.30 -5.83 25.27
C ALA A 33 18.07 -5.74 26.16
N GLU A 34 17.83 -4.53 26.67
CA GLU A 34 16.58 -4.13 27.33
C GLU A 34 15.98 -2.92 26.61
N VAL A 35 14.65 -2.85 26.55
CA VAL A 35 13.92 -1.76 25.90
C VAL A 35 12.83 -1.24 26.85
N LEU A 36 12.91 0.04 27.18
CA LEU A 36 11.89 0.75 27.95
C LEU A 36 10.95 1.53 27.01
N VAL A 37 9.67 1.32 27.18
CA VAL A 37 8.62 2.06 26.48
C VAL A 37 7.80 2.85 27.49
N GLU A 38 7.67 4.16 27.27
CA GLU A 38 6.87 5.06 28.07
C GLU A 38 5.90 5.83 27.18
N GLY A 39 4.65 5.81 27.56
CA GLY A 39 3.64 6.58 26.87
C GLY A 39 3.50 6.27 25.36
N GLY A 40 3.86 5.04 24.94
CA GLY A 40 3.79 4.61 23.54
C GLY A 40 5.02 5.02 22.70
N THR A 41 6.10 5.52 23.35
CA THR A 41 7.40 5.82 22.73
C THR A 41 8.49 4.98 23.35
N ILE A 42 9.49 4.60 22.56
CA ILE A 42 10.73 3.98 23.06
C ILE A 42 11.51 5.08 23.79
N ALA A 43 11.61 4.94 25.12
CA ALA A 43 12.30 5.90 25.98
C ALA A 43 13.80 5.59 26.09
N GLU A 44 14.14 4.29 26.17
CA GLU A 44 15.54 3.85 26.32
C GLU A 44 15.73 2.48 25.65
N VAL A 45 16.89 2.31 25.02
CA VAL A 45 17.42 1.01 24.55
C VAL A 45 18.81 0.85 25.11
N SER A 46 19.09 -0.25 25.78
CA SER A 46 20.37 -0.47 26.46
C SER A 46 20.84 -1.93 26.34
N ASP A 47 22.14 -2.12 26.27
CA ASP A 47 22.83 -3.40 26.44
C ASP A 47 23.14 -3.73 27.90
N ARG A 48 22.70 -2.86 28.84
CA ARG A 48 22.82 -2.98 30.27
C ARG A 48 21.45 -2.91 30.94
N PRO A 49 21.32 -3.46 32.17
CA PRO A 49 20.03 -3.39 32.88
C PRO A 49 19.53 -1.96 33.06
N ILE A 50 18.32 -1.71 32.59
CA ILE A 50 17.60 -0.45 32.78
C ILE A 50 16.93 -0.46 34.15
N ARG A 51 17.18 0.59 34.96
CA ARG A 51 16.50 0.80 36.24
C ARG A 51 15.28 1.69 36.03
N HIS A 52 14.11 1.14 36.26
CA HIS A 52 12.86 1.89 36.20
C HIS A 52 11.91 1.38 37.26
N ASP A 53 11.55 2.26 38.22
CA ASP A 53 10.63 1.94 39.29
C ASP A 53 9.18 2.01 38.77
N GLY A 54 8.44 0.90 38.91
CA GLY A 54 7.03 0.84 38.53
C GLY A 54 6.71 0.47 37.09
N ALA A 55 7.72 0.14 36.25
CA ALA A 55 7.46 -0.40 34.92
C ALA A 55 6.87 -1.81 34.98
N HIS A 56 5.92 -2.10 34.10
CA HIS A 56 5.48 -3.46 33.85
C HIS A 56 6.58 -4.22 33.09
N VAL A 57 7.17 -5.24 33.72
CA VAL A 57 8.27 -6.00 33.14
C VAL A 57 7.75 -7.18 32.33
N ILE A 58 8.18 -7.27 31.07
CA ILE A 58 7.91 -8.41 30.18
C ILE A 58 9.22 -9.12 29.87
N ASP A 59 9.36 -10.35 30.36
CA ASP A 59 10.47 -11.24 30.03
C ASP A 59 10.17 -11.92 28.68
N LEU A 60 11.02 -11.70 27.69
CA LEU A 60 10.85 -12.26 26.34
C LEU A 60 11.50 -13.65 26.17
N GLY A 61 12.20 -14.18 27.20
CA GLY A 61 12.75 -15.53 27.17
C GLY A 61 13.72 -15.77 26.04
N GLY A 62 14.57 -14.80 25.71
CA GLY A 62 15.54 -14.88 24.62
C GLY A 62 14.95 -14.70 23.20
N ARG A 63 13.68 -14.28 23.06
CA ARG A 63 13.07 -13.98 21.77
C ARG A 63 13.64 -12.70 21.17
N THR A 64 13.46 -12.55 19.86
CA THR A 64 13.88 -11.34 19.16
C THR A 64 12.77 -10.29 19.21
N LEU A 65 13.11 -9.11 19.73
CA LEU A 65 12.30 -7.90 19.60
C LEU A 65 12.77 -7.16 18.34
N MET A 66 11.83 -6.72 17.52
CA MET A 66 12.11 -6.00 16.27
C MET A 66 11.04 -4.92 16.03
N PRO A 67 11.32 -3.91 15.19
CA PRO A 67 10.30 -3.00 14.70
C PRO A 67 9.13 -3.75 14.05
N GLY A 68 7.92 -3.21 14.20
CA GLY A 68 6.77 -3.79 13.51
C GLY A 68 6.95 -3.79 12.00
N LEU A 69 6.45 -4.82 11.34
CA LEU A 69 6.50 -4.95 9.88
C LEU A 69 5.68 -3.85 9.19
N ILE A 70 6.11 -3.48 8.00
CA ILE A 70 5.42 -2.50 7.14
C ILE A 70 4.99 -3.21 5.86
N ASP A 71 3.67 -3.16 5.56
CA ASP A 71 3.16 -3.55 4.26
C ASP A 71 3.00 -2.29 3.39
N ALA A 72 3.82 -2.18 2.35
CA ALA A 72 3.88 -0.99 1.51
C ALA A 72 2.93 -1.03 0.30
N HIS A 73 2.21 -2.14 0.08
CA HIS A 73 1.22 -2.29 -1.00
C HIS A 73 0.01 -3.09 -0.53
N TYR A 74 -1.02 -2.39 -0.15
CA TYR A 74 -2.23 -2.98 0.40
C TYR A 74 -3.49 -2.43 -0.27
N HIS A 75 -4.57 -3.19 -0.20
CA HIS A 75 -5.91 -2.79 -0.64
C HIS A 75 -6.93 -3.28 0.38
N ALA A 76 -7.25 -2.46 1.35
CA ALA A 76 -8.13 -2.85 2.47
C ALA A 76 -9.54 -3.24 2.01
N TYR A 77 -10.02 -2.66 0.92
CA TYR A 77 -11.32 -2.97 0.34
C TYR A 77 -11.30 -4.10 -0.71
N ALA A 78 -10.16 -4.71 -1.03
CA ALA A 78 -10.08 -5.82 -1.98
C ALA A 78 -10.60 -7.14 -1.39
N ALA A 79 -11.91 -7.21 -1.15
CA ALA A 79 -12.58 -8.36 -0.55
C ALA A 79 -12.95 -9.47 -1.55
N ASP A 80 -12.70 -9.28 -2.84
CA ASP A 80 -12.93 -10.26 -3.92
C ASP A 80 -11.76 -10.22 -4.91
N ALA A 81 -11.36 -11.37 -5.44
CA ALA A 81 -10.34 -11.47 -6.47
C ALA A 81 -10.82 -10.95 -7.84
N ASN A 82 -12.11 -10.88 -8.06
CA ASN A 82 -12.72 -10.22 -9.20
C ASN A 82 -13.09 -8.78 -8.82
N ILE A 83 -12.26 -7.82 -9.26
CA ILE A 83 -12.42 -6.40 -8.91
C ILE A 83 -13.80 -5.85 -9.33
N GLY A 84 -14.36 -6.29 -10.47
CA GLY A 84 -15.69 -5.87 -10.91
C GLY A 84 -16.83 -6.23 -9.94
N ARG A 85 -16.64 -7.22 -9.08
CA ARG A 85 -17.62 -7.56 -8.03
C ARG A 85 -17.55 -6.64 -6.82
N LEU A 86 -16.41 -6.02 -6.57
CA LEU A 86 -16.25 -5.08 -5.45
C LEU A 86 -17.18 -3.89 -5.57
N ASP A 87 -17.37 -3.39 -6.79
CA ASP A 87 -18.21 -2.21 -7.04
C ASP A 87 -19.72 -2.50 -6.86
N LEU A 88 -20.09 -3.79 -6.87
CA LEU A 88 -21.44 -4.26 -6.58
C LEU A 88 -21.63 -4.63 -5.09
N MET A 89 -20.56 -4.67 -4.29
CA MET A 89 -20.65 -5.04 -2.89
C MET A 89 -21.21 -3.90 -2.04
N PRO A 90 -22.16 -4.17 -1.12
CA PRO A 90 -22.60 -3.17 -0.16
C PRO A 90 -21.42 -2.60 0.64
N ARG A 91 -21.35 -1.27 0.76
CA ARG A 91 -20.19 -0.61 1.43
C ARG A 91 -20.02 -1.03 2.89
N SER A 92 -21.12 -1.31 3.60
CA SER A 92 -21.06 -1.84 4.96
C SER A 92 -20.40 -3.21 5.03
N LEU A 93 -20.68 -4.11 4.06
CA LEU A 93 -20.03 -5.42 3.97
C LEU A 93 -18.55 -5.27 3.64
N MET A 94 -18.20 -4.39 2.70
CA MET A 94 -16.82 -4.07 2.35
C MET A 94 -16.03 -3.55 3.55
N ALA A 95 -16.62 -2.64 4.34
CA ALA A 95 -16.00 -2.10 5.55
C ALA A 95 -15.75 -3.19 6.62
N LEU A 96 -16.66 -4.16 6.76
CA LEU A 96 -16.49 -5.29 7.68
C LEU A 96 -15.38 -6.25 7.22
N HIS A 97 -15.23 -6.48 5.91
CA HIS A 97 -14.10 -7.21 5.37
C HIS A 97 -12.77 -6.47 5.62
N ALA A 98 -12.74 -5.15 5.35
CA ALA A 98 -11.57 -4.32 5.60
C ALA A 98 -11.14 -4.36 7.07
N ARG A 99 -12.07 -4.24 8.00
CA ARG A 99 -11.81 -4.42 9.43
C ARG A 99 -11.10 -5.74 9.70
N ARG A 100 -11.67 -6.86 9.24
CA ARG A 100 -11.10 -8.19 9.46
C ARG A 100 -9.69 -8.33 8.89
N PHE A 101 -9.43 -7.73 7.72
CA PHE A 101 -8.11 -7.77 7.09
C PHE A 101 -7.09 -6.94 7.87
N LEU A 102 -7.45 -5.76 8.35
CA LEU A 102 -6.57 -4.89 9.13
C LEU A 102 -6.24 -5.51 10.50
N GLU A 103 -7.23 -6.07 11.21
CA GLU A 103 -7.02 -6.80 12.46
C GLU A 103 -6.10 -8.03 12.25
N ALA A 104 -6.30 -8.78 11.17
CA ALA A 104 -5.46 -9.91 10.82
C ALA A 104 -4.02 -9.48 10.45
N SER A 105 -3.83 -8.34 9.81
CA SER A 105 -2.50 -7.81 9.50
C SER A 105 -1.74 -7.42 10.76
N LEU A 106 -2.38 -6.71 11.69
CA LEU A 106 -1.77 -6.37 12.97
C LEU A 106 -1.40 -7.63 13.77
N SER A 107 -2.28 -8.64 13.81
CA SER A 107 -2.00 -9.91 14.51
C SER A 107 -0.82 -10.69 13.93
N ARG A 108 -0.44 -10.42 12.66
CA ARG A 108 0.75 -10.99 11.99
C ARG A 108 2.01 -10.11 12.12
N GLY A 109 1.93 -9.02 12.89
CA GLY A 109 3.07 -8.13 13.15
C GLY A 109 3.21 -6.95 12.19
N PHE A 110 2.29 -6.74 11.26
CA PHE A 110 2.27 -5.54 10.43
C PHE A 110 1.66 -4.38 11.22
N THR A 111 2.50 -3.46 11.68
CA THR A 111 2.08 -2.31 12.50
C THR A 111 1.83 -1.05 11.68
N THR A 112 2.24 -1.04 10.42
CA THR A 112 1.99 0.03 9.46
C THR A 112 1.63 -0.57 8.10
N ILE A 113 0.63 0.03 7.45
CA ILE A 113 0.18 -0.34 6.11
C ILE A 113 0.11 0.91 5.25
N ARG A 114 0.58 0.80 3.99
CA ARG A 114 0.31 1.77 2.93
C ARG A 114 -0.71 1.16 1.96
N ASP A 115 -1.96 1.60 2.07
CA ASP A 115 -3.00 1.24 1.11
C ASP A 115 -2.87 2.11 -0.14
N VAL A 116 -2.68 1.46 -1.29
CA VAL A 116 -2.44 2.11 -2.57
C VAL A 116 -3.66 2.11 -3.49
N GLY A 117 -4.83 1.86 -2.94
CA GLY A 117 -6.09 1.98 -3.68
C GLY A 117 -7.29 1.47 -2.87
N GLY A 118 -8.20 2.35 -2.57
CA GLY A 118 -9.49 2.07 -1.95
C GLY A 118 -9.65 2.62 -0.54
N ALA A 119 -8.71 2.36 0.36
CA ALA A 119 -8.82 2.85 1.74
C ALA A 119 -9.02 4.36 1.81
N ASP A 120 -9.78 4.78 2.78
CA ASP A 120 -10.22 6.15 2.95
C ASP A 120 -9.94 6.70 4.34
N PHE A 121 -10.25 7.98 4.53
CA PHE A 121 -10.15 8.68 5.81
C PHE A 121 -10.92 7.96 6.93
N GLY A 122 -12.06 7.36 6.64
CA GLY A 122 -12.89 6.67 7.64
C GLY A 122 -12.18 5.45 8.25
N LEU A 123 -11.55 4.61 7.42
CA LEU A 123 -10.76 3.47 7.89
C LEU A 123 -9.52 3.93 8.67
N ALA A 124 -8.82 4.98 8.20
CA ALA A 124 -7.64 5.49 8.89
C ALA A 124 -8.00 6.01 10.29
N VAL A 125 -9.08 6.79 10.42
CA VAL A 125 -9.57 7.26 11.71
C VAL A 125 -10.05 6.12 12.60
N ALA A 126 -10.69 5.09 12.04
CA ALA A 126 -11.14 3.92 12.79
C ALA A 126 -9.96 3.16 13.42
N CYS A 127 -8.85 2.99 12.69
CA CYS A 127 -7.62 2.42 13.26
C CYS A 127 -6.98 3.35 14.28
N GLU A 128 -6.89 4.65 14.00
CA GLU A 128 -6.25 5.63 14.89
C GLU A 128 -7.00 5.79 16.22
N SER A 129 -8.33 5.73 16.17
CA SER A 129 -9.19 5.87 17.36
C SER A 129 -9.35 4.56 18.15
N GLY A 130 -8.83 3.44 17.65
CA GLY A 130 -8.99 2.12 18.27
C GLY A 130 -10.41 1.51 18.09
N LEU A 131 -11.20 2.02 17.13
CA LEU A 131 -12.45 1.37 16.73
C LEU A 131 -12.18 0.06 15.98
N ILE A 132 -11.03 0.00 15.28
CA ILE A 132 -10.47 -1.19 14.69
C ILE A 132 -9.10 -1.42 15.33
N ASP A 133 -8.86 -2.61 15.87
CA ASP A 133 -7.54 -3.04 16.34
C ASP A 133 -6.65 -3.34 15.12
N GLY A 134 -6.27 -2.28 14.42
CA GLY A 134 -5.54 -2.34 13.16
C GLY A 134 -4.22 -1.60 13.20
N PRO A 135 -3.40 -1.74 12.14
CA PRO A 135 -2.13 -1.03 11.99
C PRO A 135 -2.36 0.47 11.76
N ARG A 136 -1.29 1.25 11.83
CA ARG A 136 -1.28 2.62 11.30
C ARG A 136 -1.56 2.54 9.80
N LEU A 137 -2.64 3.17 9.36
CA LEU A 137 -3.07 3.12 7.95
C LEU A 137 -2.72 4.42 7.23
N LEU A 138 -1.75 4.35 6.32
CA LEU A 138 -1.47 5.39 5.34
C LEU A 138 -2.22 5.00 4.06
N PHE A 139 -2.90 5.94 3.40
CA PHE A 139 -3.73 5.62 2.25
C PHE A 139 -3.55 6.60 1.09
N CYS A 140 -3.77 6.11 -0.12
CA CYS A 140 -3.77 6.90 -1.36
C CYS A 140 -5.19 7.35 -1.78
N GLY A 141 -6.23 6.85 -1.11
CA GLY A 141 -7.58 7.00 -1.61
C GLY A 141 -7.83 6.11 -2.83
N ARG A 142 -8.66 6.54 -3.77
CA ARG A 142 -8.91 5.80 -5.00
C ARG A 142 -7.75 5.97 -5.97
N ALA A 143 -7.32 4.86 -6.56
CA ALA A 143 -6.29 4.87 -7.60
C ALA A 143 -6.82 5.51 -8.88
N LEU A 144 -6.09 6.45 -9.46
CA LEU A 144 -6.47 7.09 -10.71
C LEU A 144 -6.17 6.17 -11.90
N SER A 145 -7.12 6.01 -12.80
CA SER A 145 -7.00 5.24 -14.03
C SER A 145 -7.62 6.00 -15.20
N PRO A 146 -7.04 5.94 -16.40
CA PRO A 146 -7.75 6.38 -17.59
C PRO A 146 -8.87 5.41 -17.94
N THR A 147 -9.81 5.84 -18.79
CA THR A 147 -10.82 4.96 -19.38
C THR A 147 -10.17 3.75 -20.07
N GLY A 148 -10.67 2.54 -19.75
CA GLY A 148 -10.09 1.29 -20.23
C GLY A 148 -8.74 0.91 -19.63
N GLY A 149 -8.27 1.64 -18.61
CA GLY A 149 -7.03 1.34 -17.90
C GLY A 149 -7.21 0.34 -16.77
N HIS A 150 -6.11 0.04 -16.07
CA HIS A 150 -6.04 -1.02 -15.04
C HIS A 150 -7.01 -0.83 -13.87
N GLY A 151 -7.37 0.39 -13.53
CA GLY A 151 -8.34 0.71 -12.49
C GLY A 151 -9.77 0.87 -12.99
N ASP A 152 -10.03 0.63 -14.28
CA ASP A 152 -11.38 0.67 -14.86
C ASP A 152 -12.03 -0.71 -14.82
N SER A 153 -12.75 -0.97 -13.73
CA SER A 153 -13.45 -2.25 -13.49
C SER A 153 -14.79 -2.37 -14.21
N ARG A 154 -15.18 -1.35 -14.98
CA ARG A 154 -16.48 -1.34 -15.68
C ARG A 154 -16.52 -2.44 -16.75
N PRO A 155 -17.64 -3.17 -16.88
CA PRO A 155 -17.83 -4.12 -17.96
C PRO A 155 -17.77 -3.46 -19.34
N ASN A 156 -17.19 -4.12 -20.33
CA ASN A 156 -17.10 -3.62 -21.71
C ASN A 156 -18.48 -3.32 -22.36
N ALA A 157 -19.54 -3.92 -21.83
CA ALA A 157 -20.91 -3.68 -22.30
C ALA A 157 -21.50 -2.35 -21.81
N TRP A 158 -20.85 -1.64 -20.90
CA TRP A 158 -21.33 -0.34 -20.42
C TRP A 158 -20.89 0.76 -21.38
N LEU A 159 -21.82 1.25 -22.16
CA LEU A 159 -21.58 2.24 -23.21
C LEU A 159 -21.66 3.69 -22.71
N GLU A 160 -22.24 3.92 -21.53
CA GLU A 160 -22.50 5.27 -21.02
C GLU A 160 -21.75 5.50 -19.69
N GLN A 161 -21.29 6.74 -19.54
CA GLN A 161 -20.82 7.21 -18.23
C GLN A 161 -22.06 7.43 -17.35
N PHE A 162 -22.15 6.71 -16.25
CA PHE A 162 -23.17 7.00 -15.24
C PHE A 162 -22.95 8.40 -14.67
N CYS A 163 -24.04 9.12 -14.41
CA CYS A 163 -23.92 10.38 -13.68
C CYS A 163 -23.35 10.11 -12.27
N GLY A 164 -22.52 11.01 -11.75
CA GLY A 164 -21.87 10.84 -10.45
C GLY A 164 -22.82 10.63 -9.25
N CYS A 165 -24.13 10.80 -9.45
CA CYS A 165 -25.17 10.54 -8.44
C CYS A 165 -25.78 9.13 -8.55
N CYS A 166 -25.67 8.47 -9.71
CA CYS A 166 -26.33 7.19 -10.00
C CYS A 166 -25.32 6.04 -10.17
N ALA A 167 -24.05 6.34 -10.48
CA ALA A 167 -23.01 5.33 -10.60
C ALA A 167 -22.66 4.77 -9.24
N PRO A 168 -22.51 3.44 -9.09
CA PRO A 168 -21.72 2.93 -8.01
C PRO A 168 -20.32 3.55 -8.14
N ALA A 169 -19.91 4.38 -7.19
CA ALA A 169 -18.57 4.90 -7.18
C ALA A 169 -17.63 3.69 -7.11
N LEU A 170 -16.68 3.59 -8.06
CA LEU A 170 -15.67 2.54 -8.04
C LEU A 170 -15.03 2.49 -6.64
N SER A 171 -14.90 1.30 -6.10
CA SER A 171 -14.46 1.13 -4.71
C SER A 171 -12.97 1.36 -4.53
N ILE A 172 -12.17 0.94 -5.53
CA ILE A 172 -10.71 1.01 -5.48
C ILE A 172 -10.16 2.13 -6.37
N GLY A 173 -10.85 2.43 -7.49
CA GLY A 173 -10.37 3.35 -8.52
C GLY A 173 -11.25 4.58 -8.72
N VAL A 174 -10.74 5.51 -9.51
CA VAL A 174 -11.47 6.64 -10.08
C VAL A 174 -11.00 6.85 -11.50
N ILE A 175 -11.94 6.97 -12.43
CA ILE A 175 -11.61 7.25 -13.83
C ILE A 175 -11.44 8.76 -13.99
N ALA A 176 -10.34 9.15 -14.64
CA ALA A 176 -10.02 10.53 -14.93
C ALA A 176 -9.20 10.60 -16.22
N ASP A 177 -9.73 11.23 -17.25
CA ASP A 177 -9.10 11.39 -18.55
C ASP A 177 -8.75 12.85 -18.80
N GLY A 178 -7.54 13.08 -19.30
CA GLY A 178 -7.01 14.41 -19.55
C GLY A 178 -6.55 15.15 -18.29
N VAL A 179 -5.71 16.15 -18.51
CA VAL A 179 -5.03 16.92 -17.45
C VAL A 179 -6.00 17.49 -16.41
N ASP A 180 -7.16 18.00 -16.84
CA ASP A 180 -8.09 18.69 -15.93
C ASP A 180 -8.86 17.72 -15.03
N GLU A 181 -9.23 16.55 -15.52
CA GLU A 181 -9.89 15.54 -14.68
C GLU A 181 -8.90 14.89 -13.74
N VAL A 182 -7.70 14.55 -14.20
CA VAL A 182 -6.60 14.04 -13.37
C VAL A 182 -6.31 15.03 -12.22
N ARG A 183 -6.15 16.32 -12.54
CA ARG A 183 -5.96 17.36 -11.53
C ARG A 183 -7.08 17.42 -10.51
N ARG A 184 -8.32 17.38 -10.97
CA ARG A 184 -9.52 17.42 -10.11
C ARG A 184 -9.57 16.20 -9.19
N ALA A 185 -9.31 15.00 -9.73
CA ALA A 185 -9.33 13.76 -8.98
C ALA A 185 -8.24 13.76 -7.89
N ILE A 186 -7.02 14.17 -8.23
CA ILE A 186 -5.90 14.27 -7.28
C ILE A 186 -6.23 15.21 -6.12
N ARG A 187 -6.69 16.43 -6.44
CA ARG A 187 -7.08 17.40 -5.43
C ARG A 187 -8.20 16.91 -4.53
N ALA A 188 -9.12 16.11 -5.07
CA ALA A 188 -10.20 15.52 -4.30
C ALA A 188 -9.68 14.46 -3.31
N GLU A 189 -8.75 13.58 -3.71
CA GLU A 189 -8.19 12.58 -2.80
C GLU A 189 -7.26 13.25 -1.75
N LEU A 190 -6.44 14.22 -2.14
CA LEU A 190 -5.61 14.98 -1.20
C LEU A 190 -6.46 15.76 -0.17
N LYS A 191 -7.56 16.39 -0.62
CA LYS A 191 -8.51 17.05 0.30
C LYS A 191 -9.11 16.07 1.31
N ARG A 192 -9.30 14.79 0.93
CA ARG A 192 -9.79 13.72 1.82
C ARG A 192 -8.73 13.19 2.77
N GLY A 193 -7.50 13.68 2.69
CA GLY A 193 -6.40 13.28 3.57
C GLY A 193 -5.51 12.18 3.02
N ALA A 194 -5.54 11.91 1.71
CA ALA A 194 -4.62 10.95 1.11
C ALA A 194 -3.15 11.33 1.37
N HIS A 195 -2.34 10.34 1.73
CA HIS A 195 -0.93 10.53 2.06
C HIS A 195 -0.01 10.51 0.83
N ALA A 196 -0.48 9.91 -0.25
CA ALA A 196 0.14 9.86 -1.56
C ALA A 196 -0.95 9.67 -2.64
N ILE A 197 -0.60 9.78 -3.90
CA ILE A 197 -1.54 9.56 -5.01
C ILE A 197 -1.11 8.35 -5.80
N LYS A 198 -2.01 7.40 -6.01
CA LYS A 198 -1.80 6.24 -6.87
C LYS A 198 -2.35 6.48 -8.26
N ILE A 199 -1.53 6.19 -9.27
CA ILE A 199 -1.92 6.16 -10.69
C ILE A 199 -1.66 4.79 -11.31
N MET A 200 -2.36 4.48 -12.40
CA MET A 200 -2.05 3.35 -13.27
C MET A 200 -1.22 3.85 -14.45
N ALA A 201 0.04 3.39 -14.55
CA ALA A 201 0.97 3.79 -15.62
C ALA A 201 1.13 2.73 -16.71
N SER A 202 0.67 1.50 -16.43
CA SER A 202 0.59 0.40 -17.41
C SER A 202 -0.65 -0.45 -17.18
N GLY A 203 -0.92 -1.35 -18.13
CA GLY A 203 -1.88 -2.43 -17.94
C GLY A 203 -1.45 -3.39 -16.82
N GLY A 204 -2.40 -4.19 -16.30
CA GLY A 204 -2.19 -5.02 -15.14
C GLY A 204 -2.85 -6.39 -15.19
N VAL A 205 -2.57 -7.20 -14.16
CA VAL A 205 -3.06 -8.57 -14.03
C VAL A 205 -4.51 -8.64 -13.59
N ALA A 206 -4.91 -7.83 -12.61
CA ALA A 206 -6.21 -7.98 -11.95
C ALA A 206 -7.41 -7.56 -12.83
N SER A 207 -7.23 -6.63 -13.77
CA SER A 207 -8.23 -6.25 -14.76
C SER A 207 -8.20 -7.20 -15.98
N PRO A 208 -9.33 -7.63 -16.52
CA PRO A 208 -9.33 -8.56 -17.65
C PRO A 208 -9.03 -7.88 -19.00
N SER A 209 -9.29 -6.59 -19.14
CA SER A 209 -9.42 -5.90 -20.44
C SER A 209 -8.14 -5.21 -20.93
N ASP A 210 -7.23 -4.79 -20.06
CA ASP A 210 -6.03 -4.05 -20.42
C ASP A 210 -4.78 -4.96 -20.52
N PRO A 211 -4.13 -5.07 -21.69
CA PRO A 211 -2.88 -5.82 -21.82
C PRO A 211 -1.75 -5.23 -20.95
N ILE A 212 -0.87 -6.09 -20.42
CA ILE A 212 0.23 -5.70 -19.49
C ILE A 212 1.14 -4.62 -20.09
N TRP A 213 1.35 -4.67 -21.40
CA TRP A 213 2.27 -3.78 -22.13
C TRP A 213 1.70 -2.41 -22.46
N THR A 214 0.41 -2.17 -22.24
CA THR A 214 -0.19 -0.88 -22.55
C THR A 214 0.37 0.22 -21.65
N LEU A 215 0.74 1.34 -22.25
CA LEU A 215 1.05 2.56 -21.53
C LEU A 215 -0.26 3.29 -21.20
N GLN A 216 -0.39 3.65 -19.93
CA GLN A 216 -1.57 4.35 -19.43
C GLN A 216 -1.19 5.76 -19.00
N TYR A 217 -2.13 6.68 -19.16
CA TYR A 217 -1.90 8.13 -19.07
C TYR A 217 -0.87 8.66 -20.07
N SER A 218 -1.03 9.86 -20.51
CA SER A 218 -0.03 10.61 -21.27
C SER A 218 1.07 11.16 -20.35
N ASP A 219 2.16 11.62 -20.93
CA ASP A 219 3.24 12.26 -20.16
C ASP A 219 2.75 13.53 -19.43
N GLU A 220 1.84 14.28 -20.05
CA GLU A 220 1.24 15.49 -19.48
C GLU A 220 0.37 15.17 -18.27
N GLU A 221 -0.38 14.07 -18.30
CA GLU A 221 -1.22 13.62 -17.18
C GLU A 221 -0.37 13.15 -16.01
N ILE A 222 0.69 12.36 -16.26
CA ILE A 222 1.64 11.92 -15.24
C ILE A 222 2.39 13.11 -14.64
N ALA A 223 2.88 14.05 -15.49
CA ALA A 223 3.54 15.26 -15.02
C ALA A 223 2.61 16.13 -14.17
N THR A 224 1.33 16.19 -14.52
CA THR A 224 0.30 16.87 -13.72
C THR A 224 0.13 16.22 -12.35
N ALA A 225 0.09 14.89 -12.30
CA ALA A 225 0.01 14.17 -11.02
C ALA A 225 1.23 14.45 -10.13
N VAL A 226 2.42 14.45 -10.71
CA VAL A 226 3.66 14.77 -10.00
C VAL A 226 3.67 16.22 -9.51
N TRP A 227 3.21 17.17 -10.31
CA TRP A 227 3.14 18.58 -9.92
C TRP A 227 2.18 18.79 -8.75
N GLU A 228 0.96 18.25 -8.83
CA GLU A 228 -0.07 18.39 -7.79
C GLU A 228 0.39 17.78 -6.47
N THR A 229 1.02 16.60 -6.50
CA THR A 229 1.54 15.95 -5.28
C THR A 229 2.70 16.71 -4.67
N LYS A 230 3.63 17.25 -5.46
CA LYS A 230 4.73 18.08 -4.97
C LYS A 230 4.21 19.35 -4.29
N ALA A 231 3.16 19.99 -4.81
CA ALA A 231 2.53 21.15 -4.19
C ALA A 231 1.99 20.84 -2.78
N TRP A 232 1.61 19.60 -2.51
CA TRP A 232 1.18 19.10 -1.20
C TRP A 232 2.31 18.43 -0.39
N ARG A 233 3.55 18.50 -0.86
CA ARG A 233 4.72 17.87 -0.22
C ARG A 233 4.57 16.35 -0.06
N THR A 234 3.93 15.72 -1.03
CA THR A 234 3.77 14.28 -1.11
C THR A 234 4.24 13.75 -2.48
N TYR A 235 3.89 12.54 -2.86
CA TYR A 235 4.45 11.87 -4.01
C TYR A 235 3.42 11.02 -4.77
N VAL A 236 3.79 10.65 -6.00
CA VAL A 236 3.03 9.72 -6.85
C VAL A 236 3.55 8.31 -6.68
N VAL A 237 2.63 7.37 -6.58
CA VAL A 237 2.81 5.91 -6.61
C VAL A 237 2.25 5.40 -7.93
N ALA A 238 3.00 4.65 -8.72
CA ALA A 238 2.54 4.14 -10.02
C ALA A 238 2.53 2.62 -10.08
N HIS A 239 1.43 2.05 -10.55
CA HIS A 239 1.40 0.68 -11.03
C HIS A 239 2.14 0.62 -12.37
N ALA A 240 3.17 -0.21 -12.50
CA ALA A 240 3.89 -0.42 -13.75
C ALA A 240 4.65 -1.75 -13.74
N TYR A 241 4.58 -2.49 -14.87
CA TYR A 241 5.31 -3.75 -15.02
C TYR A 241 6.53 -3.64 -15.94
N THR A 242 6.38 -2.95 -17.07
CA THR A 242 7.36 -2.98 -18.16
C THR A 242 8.44 -1.92 -18.01
N PRO A 243 9.65 -2.15 -18.53
CA PRO A 243 10.73 -1.15 -18.51
C PRO A 243 10.30 0.19 -19.11
N GLU A 244 9.55 0.16 -20.20
CA GLU A 244 9.07 1.39 -20.87
C GLU A 244 8.15 2.21 -19.96
N ALA A 245 7.15 1.58 -19.33
CA ALA A 245 6.22 2.26 -18.41
C ALA A 245 6.95 2.82 -17.18
N ILE A 246 7.87 2.04 -16.60
CA ILE A 246 8.66 2.43 -15.43
C ILE A 246 9.59 3.61 -15.79
N THR A 247 10.35 3.49 -16.87
CA THR A 247 11.26 4.54 -17.34
C THR A 247 10.53 5.86 -17.54
N ARG A 248 9.36 5.82 -18.19
CA ARG A 248 8.53 7.00 -18.42
C ARG A 248 8.05 7.61 -17.11
N ALA A 249 7.47 6.81 -16.24
CA ALA A 249 6.94 7.28 -14.94
C ALA A 249 8.05 7.90 -14.06
N VAL A 250 9.19 7.22 -13.93
CA VAL A 250 10.33 7.69 -13.12
C VAL A 250 10.97 8.95 -13.70
N SER A 251 11.13 9.02 -15.03
CA SER A 251 11.67 10.22 -15.71
C SER A 251 10.79 11.45 -15.48
N LEU A 252 9.48 11.28 -15.35
CA LEU A 252 8.53 12.35 -15.06
C LEU A 252 8.43 12.69 -13.56
N GLY A 253 9.09 11.91 -12.67
CA GLY A 253 9.21 12.21 -11.26
C GLY A 253 8.29 11.40 -10.33
N VAL A 254 7.75 10.28 -10.80
CA VAL A 254 7.08 9.29 -9.95
C VAL A 254 8.11 8.69 -9.00
N ARG A 255 7.74 8.57 -7.71
CA ARG A 255 8.68 8.17 -6.66
C ARG A 255 8.59 6.71 -6.25
N SER A 256 7.45 6.07 -6.40
CA SER A 256 7.26 4.67 -6.03
C SER A 256 6.65 3.90 -7.19
N ILE A 257 7.32 2.83 -7.60
CA ILE A 257 6.87 1.91 -8.63
C ILE A 257 6.40 0.62 -7.95
N GLU A 258 5.17 0.29 -8.19
CA GLU A 258 4.55 -0.92 -7.66
C GLU A 258 4.70 -2.05 -8.68
N HIS A 259 5.04 -3.22 -8.20
CA HIS A 259 5.24 -4.46 -8.95
C HIS A 259 6.60 -4.54 -9.65
N ALA A 260 6.84 -3.80 -10.73
CA ALA A 260 8.09 -3.78 -11.49
C ALA A 260 8.60 -5.17 -11.94
N ASN A 261 7.72 -6.17 -12.10
CA ASN A 261 8.11 -7.56 -12.31
C ASN A 261 8.88 -7.83 -13.61
N LEU A 262 8.71 -6.98 -14.63
CA LEU A 262 9.36 -7.12 -15.93
C LEU A 262 10.52 -6.11 -16.10
N ILE A 263 11.03 -5.55 -15.02
CA ILE A 263 12.11 -4.55 -15.03
C ILE A 263 13.40 -5.12 -15.62
N ASP A 264 14.19 -4.29 -16.30
CA ASP A 264 15.55 -4.58 -16.74
C ASP A 264 16.59 -3.77 -15.95
N GLU A 265 17.88 -4.10 -16.16
CA GLU A 265 19.00 -3.50 -15.46
C GLU A 265 19.11 -1.99 -15.71
N SER A 266 18.83 -1.56 -16.95
CA SER A 266 18.90 -0.13 -17.33
C SER A 266 17.83 0.70 -16.65
N THR A 267 16.63 0.14 -16.50
CA THR A 267 15.51 0.78 -15.80
C THR A 267 15.75 0.81 -14.30
N ALA A 268 16.32 -0.25 -13.72
CA ALA A 268 16.70 -0.28 -12.30
C ALA A 268 17.77 0.78 -11.98
N ALA A 269 18.78 0.92 -12.84
CA ALA A 269 19.80 1.97 -12.71
C ALA A 269 19.19 3.38 -12.76
N LEU A 270 18.23 3.62 -13.65
CA LEU A 270 17.50 4.89 -13.71
C LEU A 270 16.69 5.12 -12.42
N MET A 271 16.01 4.11 -11.90
CA MET A 271 15.29 4.22 -10.63
C MET A 271 16.23 4.61 -9.49
N ALA A 272 17.40 3.99 -9.40
CA ALA A 272 18.41 4.31 -8.40
C ALA A 272 18.94 5.76 -8.57
N GLU A 273 19.27 6.19 -9.80
CA GLU A 273 19.70 7.57 -10.11
C GLU A 273 18.66 8.60 -9.66
N LYS A 274 17.38 8.33 -9.90
CA LYS A 274 16.28 9.24 -9.56
C LYS A 274 15.80 9.11 -8.11
N GLY A 275 16.34 8.17 -7.34
CA GLY A 275 15.93 7.90 -5.96
C GLY A 275 14.48 7.38 -5.87
N ALA A 276 14.03 6.63 -6.87
CA ALA A 276 12.73 5.98 -6.89
C ALA A 276 12.78 4.63 -6.14
N PHE A 277 11.64 4.22 -5.59
CA PHE A 277 11.51 2.96 -4.85
C PHE A 277 10.71 1.95 -5.66
N ALA A 278 11.05 0.65 -5.51
CA ALA A 278 10.26 -0.46 -6.02
C ALA A 278 9.57 -1.20 -4.87
N VAL A 279 8.32 -1.63 -5.09
CA VAL A 279 7.55 -2.48 -4.18
C VAL A 279 7.08 -3.71 -4.96
N PRO A 280 7.82 -4.83 -4.91
CA PRO A 280 7.69 -5.95 -5.85
C PRO A 280 6.41 -6.79 -5.74
N THR A 281 5.74 -6.83 -4.59
CA THR A 281 4.45 -7.51 -4.36
C THR A 281 4.39 -9.01 -4.75
N LEU A 282 5.49 -9.73 -4.70
CA LEU A 282 5.60 -11.09 -5.27
C LEU A 282 4.65 -12.10 -4.65
N VAL A 283 4.41 -12.03 -3.33
CA VAL A 283 3.52 -12.94 -2.62
C VAL A 283 2.09 -12.92 -3.15
N THR A 284 1.64 -11.77 -3.68
CA THR A 284 0.31 -11.64 -4.29
C THR A 284 0.15 -12.53 -5.51
N TYR A 285 1.19 -12.64 -6.35
CA TYR A 285 1.13 -13.46 -7.57
C TYR A 285 1.14 -14.95 -7.24
N ASP A 286 1.87 -15.39 -6.23
CA ASP A 286 1.82 -16.76 -5.75
C ASP A 286 0.45 -17.12 -5.18
N ALA A 287 -0.14 -16.22 -4.39
CA ALA A 287 -1.48 -16.42 -3.85
C ALA A 287 -2.56 -16.44 -4.96
N LEU A 288 -2.49 -15.53 -5.93
CA LEU A 288 -3.43 -15.49 -7.06
C LEU A 288 -3.30 -16.71 -7.98
N ASP A 289 -2.09 -17.24 -8.18
CA ASP A 289 -1.90 -18.47 -8.97
C ASP A 289 -2.55 -19.67 -8.28
N LYS A 290 -2.36 -19.78 -6.97
CA LYS A 290 -2.88 -20.88 -6.16
C LYS A 290 -4.38 -20.82 -5.94
N ASP A 291 -4.89 -19.69 -5.50
CA ASP A 291 -6.25 -19.55 -4.96
C ASP A 291 -7.18 -18.74 -5.89
N GLY A 292 -6.62 -17.94 -6.80
CA GLY A 292 -7.35 -17.02 -7.67
C GLY A 292 -8.44 -17.67 -8.53
N PRO A 293 -8.17 -18.81 -9.19
CA PRO A 293 -9.19 -19.50 -9.97
C PRO A 293 -10.43 -19.87 -9.15
N ALA A 294 -10.24 -20.39 -7.93
CA ALA A 294 -11.33 -20.73 -7.02
C ALA A 294 -12.05 -19.49 -6.47
N MET A 295 -11.37 -18.35 -6.39
CA MET A 295 -11.92 -17.07 -5.97
C MET A 295 -12.55 -16.26 -7.11
N GLY A 296 -12.60 -16.80 -8.33
CA GLY A 296 -13.25 -16.17 -9.48
C GLY A 296 -12.38 -15.19 -10.26
N LEU A 297 -11.05 -15.29 -10.15
CA LEU A 297 -10.12 -14.53 -10.99
C LEU A 297 -10.39 -14.82 -12.48
N PRO A 298 -10.62 -13.79 -13.33
CA PRO A 298 -10.88 -13.96 -14.76
C PRO A 298 -9.78 -14.73 -15.48
N LYS A 299 -10.14 -15.49 -16.53
CA LYS A 299 -9.18 -16.30 -17.30
C LYS A 299 -8.08 -15.45 -17.94
N GLU A 300 -8.43 -14.30 -18.47
CA GLU A 300 -7.51 -13.33 -19.06
C GLU A 300 -6.48 -12.85 -18.01
N SER A 301 -6.92 -12.64 -16.80
CA SER A 301 -6.05 -12.30 -15.66
C SER A 301 -5.12 -13.45 -15.29
N GLN A 302 -5.60 -14.70 -15.33
CA GLN A 302 -4.77 -15.88 -15.06
C GLN A 302 -3.65 -16.05 -16.11
N GLU A 303 -3.90 -15.75 -17.39
CA GLU A 303 -2.86 -15.81 -18.44
C GLU A 303 -1.80 -14.72 -18.26
N LYS A 304 -2.22 -13.50 -17.93
CA LYS A 304 -1.30 -12.39 -17.64
C LYS A 304 -0.46 -12.68 -16.39
N LEU A 305 -1.07 -13.30 -15.38
CA LEU A 305 -0.41 -13.68 -14.13
C LEU A 305 0.80 -14.60 -14.37
N LYS A 306 0.70 -15.56 -15.27
CA LYS A 306 1.80 -16.48 -15.58
C LYS A 306 3.07 -15.74 -16.03
N VAL A 307 2.92 -14.73 -16.88
CA VAL A 307 4.05 -13.91 -17.38
C VAL A 307 4.70 -13.12 -16.26
N VAL A 308 3.90 -12.39 -15.49
CA VAL A 308 4.38 -11.49 -14.43
C VAL A 308 5.02 -12.29 -13.29
N ARG A 309 4.39 -13.40 -12.88
CA ARG A 309 4.89 -14.26 -11.81
C ARG A 309 6.23 -14.91 -12.18
N ALA A 310 6.37 -15.40 -13.42
CA ALA A 310 7.60 -16.04 -13.89
C ALA A 310 8.82 -15.12 -13.83
N ALA A 311 8.63 -13.80 -14.02
CA ALA A 311 9.70 -12.82 -14.00
C ALA A 311 10.02 -12.28 -12.58
N GLY A 312 9.14 -12.52 -11.61
CA GLY A 312 9.18 -11.85 -10.31
C GLY A 312 10.48 -12.04 -9.52
N LEU A 313 11.02 -13.25 -9.42
CA LEU A 313 12.27 -13.48 -8.68
C LEU A 313 13.46 -12.80 -9.37
N LYS A 314 13.52 -12.83 -10.72
CA LYS A 314 14.58 -12.16 -11.46
C LYS A 314 14.51 -10.64 -11.27
N SER A 315 13.32 -10.05 -11.15
CA SER A 315 13.19 -8.62 -10.88
C SER A 315 13.82 -8.20 -9.55
N LEU A 316 13.77 -9.06 -8.51
CA LEU A 316 14.45 -8.80 -7.25
C LEU A 316 15.98 -8.83 -7.38
N GLU A 317 16.51 -9.76 -8.18
CA GLU A 317 17.95 -9.83 -8.45
C GLU A 317 18.44 -8.56 -9.15
N ILE A 318 17.69 -8.10 -10.15
CA ILE A 318 17.99 -6.85 -10.87
C ILE A 318 17.91 -5.63 -9.94
N LEU A 319 16.87 -5.54 -9.10
CA LEU A 319 16.69 -4.42 -8.16
C LEU A 319 17.73 -4.40 -7.03
N LYS A 320 18.39 -5.52 -6.76
CA LYS A 320 19.43 -5.63 -5.74
C LYS A 320 20.81 -5.24 -6.26
N SER A 321 21.07 -5.40 -7.57
CA SER A 321 22.35 -5.10 -8.22
C SER A 321 22.62 -3.59 -8.31
#